data_7ac212c97f2c1899407c63ba9f24c60e
#
_entry.id   7ac212c97f2c1899407c63ba9f24c60e
#
_cell.length_a   1.000
_cell.length_b   1.000
_cell.length_c   1.000
_cell.angle_alpha   90.00
_cell.angle_beta   90.00
_cell.angle_gamma   90.00
#
_symmetry.space_group_name_H-M   'P 1'
#
loop_
_entity.id
_entity.type
_entity.pdbx_description
1 polymer ?
#
loop_
_entity_poly.entity_id
_entity_poly.type
_entity_poly.pdbx_seq_one_letter_code
_entity_poly.pdbx_strand_id
1 'polypeptide(L)'
;MRAKAKSSSTPYPIWIEGKYITEPPIRPSDGAVRPAGHYIDEGGYPGANVYEIDINTMCRQTDAADRFRKPIYEQDILLYETAEEIGYFIVQDLETTVDIVNGEIIEVGDLDTENIKNIGSMVDYSDFVEGIRYHADNGLDIPYIPCLNAKVTALPYFKLKCLKCGQISLSCSYMAKHKGCGGYYTIDFATKIYRERTKEKELA
;
A
#
# COMPACT_ATOMS: atom_id res chain seq x y z
N MET A 1 -4.48 3.31 14.82
CA MET A 1 -3.10 3.34 14.28
C MET A 1 -2.73 1.98 13.74
N ARG A 2 -1.79 1.92 12.81
CA ARG A 2 -1.15 0.66 12.39
C ARG A 2 0.36 0.85 12.30
N ALA A 3 1.13 -0.24 12.45
CA ALA A 3 2.58 -0.28 12.23
C ALA A 3 3.04 -1.72 11.94
N LYS A 4 4.29 -1.88 11.55
CA LYS A 4 4.88 -3.22 11.37
C LYS A 4 5.41 -3.76 12.69
N ALA A 5 5.14 -5.04 12.97
CA ALA A 5 5.74 -5.74 14.09
C ALA A 5 7.26 -5.89 13.88
N LYS A 6 8.07 -5.62 14.91
CA LYS A 6 9.52 -5.79 14.89
C LYS A 6 9.96 -7.24 14.83
N SER A 7 9.23 -8.09 15.51
CA SER A 7 9.53 -9.52 15.62
C SER A 7 8.34 -10.30 15.08
N SER A 8 8.50 -10.86 13.89
CA SER A 8 7.59 -11.89 13.42
C SER A 8 8.40 -13.16 13.20
N SER A 9 7.88 -14.29 13.64
CA SER A 9 8.35 -15.63 13.28
C SER A 9 8.16 -15.88 11.77
N THR A 10 7.59 -14.94 11.06
CA THR A 10 7.36 -14.95 9.61
C THR A 10 8.45 -14.17 8.89
N PRO A 11 8.88 -14.60 7.69
CA PRO A 11 9.88 -13.90 6.90
C PRO A 11 9.41 -12.53 6.35
N TYR A 12 8.17 -12.16 6.59
CA TYR A 12 7.57 -10.90 6.16
C TYR A 12 7.06 -10.12 7.36
N PRO A 13 7.33 -8.80 7.45
CA PRO A 13 6.77 -7.96 8.50
C PRO A 13 5.24 -7.95 8.37
N ILE A 14 4.57 -8.15 9.51
CA ILE A 14 3.11 -8.14 9.60
C ILE A 14 2.68 -6.74 10.03
N TRP A 15 1.70 -6.19 9.34
CA TRP A 15 1.00 -4.99 9.76
C TRP A 15 0.05 -5.31 10.92
N ILE A 16 0.17 -4.54 11.99
CA ILE A 16 -0.68 -4.65 13.19
C ILE A 16 -1.49 -3.37 13.31
N GLU A 17 -2.78 -3.51 13.54
CA GLU A 17 -3.71 -2.40 13.75
C GLU A 17 -4.22 -2.40 15.19
N GLY A 18 -4.30 -1.24 15.84
CA GLY A 18 -4.80 -1.16 17.20
C GLY A 18 -4.43 0.15 17.90
N LYS A 19 -4.44 0.10 19.23
CA LYS A 19 -4.09 1.23 20.09
C LYS A 19 -2.58 1.26 20.32
N TYR A 20 -1.96 2.40 20.06
CA TYR A 20 -0.55 2.61 20.41
C TYR A 20 -0.38 2.79 21.93
N ILE A 21 0.61 2.09 22.48
CA ILE A 21 0.98 2.15 23.90
C ILE A 21 2.50 2.11 24.07
N THR A 22 3.02 2.75 25.11
CA THR A 22 4.45 2.76 25.46
C THR A 22 4.76 1.89 26.66
N GLU A 23 3.77 1.62 27.49
CA GLU A 23 3.84 0.78 28.69
C GLU A 23 2.89 -0.42 28.54
N PRO A 24 3.37 -1.51 27.92
CA PRO A 24 2.50 -2.66 27.68
C PRO A 24 2.14 -3.37 29.00
N PRO A 25 0.90 -3.88 29.12
CA PRO A 25 0.50 -4.64 30.28
C PRO A 25 1.34 -5.91 30.46
N ILE A 26 1.44 -6.40 31.71
CA ILE A 26 2.09 -7.66 32.03
C ILE A 26 1.46 -8.80 31.25
N ARG A 27 2.25 -9.71 30.70
CA ARG A 27 1.73 -10.89 29.99
C ARG A 27 0.96 -11.80 30.97
N PRO A 28 -0.29 -12.14 30.68
CA PRO A 28 -1.06 -13.02 31.54
C PRO A 28 -0.54 -14.44 31.57
N SER A 29 0.14 -14.90 30.50
CA SER A 29 0.57 -16.30 30.35
C SER A 29 1.79 -16.69 31.22
N ASP A 30 2.69 -15.75 31.49
CA ASP A 30 3.96 -16.01 32.16
C ASP A 30 4.34 -14.94 33.21
N GLY A 31 3.50 -13.90 33.37
CA GLY A 31 3.77 -12.78 34.26
C GLY A 31 4.96 -11.91 33.84
N ALA A 32 5.47 -12.09 32.61
CA ALA A 32 6.63 -11.35 32.16
C ALA A 32 6.32 -9.87 31.95
N VAL A 33 7.17 -9.02 32.49
CA VAL A 33 7.14 -7.56 32.26
C VAL A 33 7.84 -7.28 30.94
N ARG A 34 7.16 -6.63 30.02
CA ARG A 34 7.78 -6.13 28.79
C ARG A 34 8.54 -4.84 29.09
N PRO A 35 9.70 -4.61 28.45
CA PRO A 35 10.42 -3.34 28.59
C PRO A 35 9.58 -2.17 28.05
N ALA A 36 9.86 -0.96 28.53
CA ALA A 36 9.30 0.24 27.91
C ALA A 36 9.72 0.32 26.45
N GLY A 37 8.80 0.67 25.56
CA GLY A 37 9.04 0.68 24.12
C GLY A 37 7.80 1.12 23.33
N HIS A 38 7.77 0.78 22.06
CA HIS A 38 6.67 1.11 21.15
C HIS A 38 5.88 -0.17 20.82
N TYR A 39 4.59 -0.16 21.14
CA TYR A 39 3.72 -1.32 20.98
C TYR A 39 2.37 -0.91 20.38
N ILE A 40 1.72 -1.86 19.71
CA ILE A 40 0.31 -1.79 19.38
C ILE A 40 -0.43 -2.90 20.10
N ASP A 41 -1.53 -2.52 20.76
CA ASP A 41 -2.50 -3.41 21.37
C ASP A 41 -3.70 -3.53 20.43
N GLU A 42 -3.90 -4.72 19.84
CA GLU A 42 -5.05 -5.03 18.99
C GLU A 42 -6.34 -5.20 19.79
N GLY A 43 -6.25 -5.17 21.10
CA GLY A 43 -7.38 -5.42 22.00
C GLY A 43 -7.63 -6.91 22.27
N GLY A 44 -8.78 -7.20 22.88
CA GLY A 44 -9.13 -8.54 23.32
C GLY A 44 -8.75 -8.78 24.78
N TYR A 45 -8.20 -9.97 25.09
CA TYR A 45 -7.78 -10.29 26.43
C TYR A 45 -6.56 -9.45 26.84
N PRO A 46 -6.54 -8.80 28.01
CA PRO A 46 -5.47 -7.89 28.41
C PRO A 46 -4.08 -8.48 28.25
N GLY A 47 -3.23 -7.79 27.46
CA GLY A 47 -1.83 -8.16 27.22
C GLY A 47 -1.59 -9.33 26.26
N ALA A 48 -2.62 -10.00 25.74
CA ALA A 48 -2.45 -11.14 24.84
C ALA A 48 -2.00 -10.71 23.44
N ASN A 49 -2.61 -9.66 22.90
CA ASN A 49 -2.42 -9.19 21.51
C ASN A 49 -1.63 -7.87 21.46
N VAL A 50 -0.51 -7.82 22.18
CA VAL A 50 0.36 -6.64 22.21
C VAL A 50 1.67 -6.97 21.50
N TYR A 51 1.96 -6.19 20.46
CA TYR A 51 3.11 -6.40 19.57
C TYR A 51 4.07 -5.23 19.66
N GLU A 52 5.36 -5.53 19.81
CA GLU A 52 6.40 -4.52 19.63
C GLU A 52 6.49 -4.11 18.16
N ILE A 53 6.54 -2.80 17.88
CA ILE A 53 6.47 -2.27 16.54
C ILE A 53 7.75 -1.50 16.13
N ASP A 54 7.99 -1.41 14.84
CA ASP A 54 8.90 -0.43 14.28
C ASP A 54 8.20 0.93 14.21
N ILE A 55 8.59 1.85 15.09
CA ILE A 55 8.00 3.19 15.18
C ILE A 55 8.08 3.97 13.89
N ASN A 56 9.10 3.72 13.05
CA ASN A 56 9.26 4.40 11.76
C ASN A 56 8.21 3.98 10.72
N THR A 57 7.45 2.91 11.02
CA THR A 57 6.36 2.44 10.16
C THR A 57 4.99 2.80 10.70
N MET A 58 4.92 3.56 11.79
CA MET A 58 3.65 3.93 12.42
C MET A 58 2.87 4.91 11.53
N CYS A 59 1.62 4.55 11.23
CA CYS A 59 0.69 5.34 10.45
C CYS A 59 -0.57 5.59 11.26
N ARG A 60 -1.01 6.85 11.33
CA ARG A 60 -2.26 7.23 11.97
C ARG A 60 -3.43 6.96 11.01
N GLN A 61 -4.57 6.60 11.54
CA GLN A 61 -5.80 6.45 10.76
C GLN A 61 -6.42 7.83 10.51
N THR A 62 -6.83 8.05 9.27
CA THR A 62 -7.67 9.21 8.89
C THR A 62 -9.13 8.92 9.25
N ASP A 63 -10.02 9.92 9.07
CA ASP A 63 -11.47 9.74 9.23
C ASP A 63 -12.13 9.14 7.97
N ALA A 64 -11.37 8.89 6.90
CA ALA A 64 -11.88 8.35 5.65
C ALA A 64 -11.73 6.81 5.56
N ALA A 65 -12.53 6.22 4.69
CA ALA A 65 -12.46 4.82 4.31
C ALA A 65 -12.55 4.69 2.78
N ASP A 66 -11.96 3.62 2.23
CA ASP A 66 -12.05 3.32 0.81
C ASP A 66 -13.44 2.76 0.41
N ARG A 67 -13.67 2.54 -0.89
CA ARG A 67 -14.93 1.98 -1.43
C ARG A 67 -15.32 0.62 -0.85
N PHE A 68 -14.38 -0.08 -0.23
CA PHE A 68 -14.64 -1.35 0.48
C PHE A 68 -14.81 -1.17 1.99
N ARG A 69 -14.95 0.10 2.46
CA ARG A 69 -15.05 0.48 3.87
C ARG A 69 -13.83 0.11 4.72
N LYS A 70 -12.66 -0.02 4.08
CA LYS A 70 -11.40 -0.21 4.78
C LYS A 70 -10.88 1.14 5.24
N PRO A 71 -10.42 1.25 6.49
CA PRO A 71 -9.80 2.49 6.98
C PRO A 71 -8.62 2.90 6.11
N ILE A 72 -8.49 4.20 5.88
CA ILE A 72 -7.36 4.82 5.19
C ILE A 72 -6.39 5.34 6.27
N TYR A 73 -5.10 5.11 6.06
CA TYR A 73 -4.03 5.50 6.96
C TYR A 73 -3.04 6.43 6.26
N GLU A 74 -2.30 7.22 7.03
CA GLU A 74 -1.12 7.92 6.53
C GLU A 74 -0.22 6.96 5.74
N GLN A 75 0.41 7.48 4.70
CA GLN A 75 1.28 6.75 3.77
C GLN A 75 0.57 5.65 2.96
N ASP A 76 -0.75 5.58 2.98
CA ASP A 76 -1.47 4.73 2.03
C ASP A 76 -1.35 5.26 0.62
N ILE A 77 -1.27 4.31 -0.33
CA ILE A 77 -1.34 4.57 -1.75
C ILE A 77 -2.77 4.24 -2.20
N LEU A 78 -3.45 5.24 -2.71
CA LEU A 78 -4.83 5.15 -3.15
C LEU A 78 -4.89 5.15 -4.68
N LEU A 79 -5.66 4.24 -5.24
CA LEU A 79 -6.08 4.24 -6.64
C LEU A 79 -7.46 4.88 -6.72
N TYR A 80 -7.56 5.98 -7.45
CA TYR A 80 -8.83 6.53 -7.92
C TYR A 80 -9.15 5.91 -9.28
N GLU A 81 -10.36 5.40 -9.43
CA GLU A 81 -10.78 4.71 -10.64
C GLU A 81 -12.23 5.02 -10.98
N THR A 82 -12.45 5.61 -12.15
CA THR A 82 -13.76 5.75 -12.79
C THR A 82 -13.78 5.01 -14.13
N ALA A 83 -14.89 5.09 -14.86
CA ALA A 83 -14.97 4.53 -16.21
C ALA A 83 -14.02 5.22 -17.21
N GLU A 84 -13.67 6.49 -16.95
CA GLU A 84 -12.95 7.36 -17.88
C GLU A 84 -11.52 7.64 -17.45
N GLU A 85 -11.25 7.62 -16.14
CA GLU A 85 -10.01 8.13 -15.56
C GLU A 85 -9.45 7.21 -14.50
N ILE A 86 -8.12 7.20 -14.36
CA ILE A 86 -7.39 6.63 -13.25
C ILE A 86 -6.42 7.66 -12.68
N GLY A 87 -6.29 7.70 -11.35
CA GLY A 87 -5.33 8.53 -10.64
C GLY A 87 -4.71 7.78 -9.47
N TYR A 88 -3.57 8.26 -9.00
CA TYR A 88 -2.90 7.69 -7.84
C TYR A 88 -2.59 8.79 -6.84
N PHE A 89 -2.96 8.58 -5.58
CA PHE A 89 -2.74 9.51 -4.49
C PHE A 89 -1.92 8.87 -3.37
N ILE A 90 -1.19 9.68 -2.62
CA ILE A 90 -0.55 9.30 -1.37
C ILE A 90 -1.20 10.08 -0.25
N VAL A 91 -1.59 9.40 0.80
CA VAL A 91 -2.03 10.05 2.05
C VAL A 91 -0.81 10.60 2.75
N GLN A 92 -0.62 11.91 2.74
CA GLN A 92 0.53 12.58 3.30
C GLN A 92 0.43 12.69 4.82
N ASP A 93 -0.74 13.08 5.29
CA ASP A 93 -1.09 13.19 6.70
C ASP A 93 -2.60 12.92 6.94
N LEU A 94 -3.13 13.28 8.11
CA LEU A 94 -4.54 13.03 8.45
C LEU A 94 -5.53 13.84 7.61
N GLU A 95 -5.10 14.95 7.04
CA GLU A 95 -5.97 15.92 6.38
C GLU A 95 -5.71 16.00 4.87
N THR A 96 -4.52 15.59 4.40
CA THR A 96 -4.10 15.82 3.03
C THR A 96 -3.64 14.56 2.28
N THR A 97 -3.97 14.54 1.00
CA THR A 97 -3.45 13.60 0.00
C THR A 97 -2.74 14.37 -1.12
N VAL A 98 -1.81 13.69 -1.79
CA VAL A 98 -1.06 14.26 -2.93
C VAL A 98 -1.24 13.37 -4.15
N ASP A 99 -1.70 13.95 -5.26
CA ASP A 99 -1.68 13.27 -6.55
C ASP A 99 -0.24 12.99 -6.98
N ILE A 100 0.05 11.73 -7.31
CA ILE A 100 1.41 11.29 -7.64
C ILE A 100 1.90 11.88 -8.96
N VAL A 101 0.98 12.13 -9.90
CA VAL A 101 1.29 12.56 -11.27
C VAL A 101 1.57 14.05 -11.33
N ASN A 102 0.68 14.86 -10.80
CA ASN A 102 0.75 16.33 -10.93
C ASN A 102 1.17 17.06 -9.65
N GLY A 103 1.23 16.34 -8.51
CA GLY A 103 1.59 16.91 -7.22
C GLY A 103 0.50 17.77 -6.57
N GLU A 104 -0.73 17.74 -7.08
CA GLU A 104 -1.86 18.46 -6.51
C GLU A 104 -2.20 17.93 -5.13
N ILE A 105 -2.48 18.85 -4.20
CA ILE A 105 -2.89 18.52 -2.84
C ILE A 105 -4.41 18.56 -2.76
N ILE A 106 -5.00 17.48 -2.26
CA ILE A 106 -6.44 17.32 -2.07
C ILE A 106 -6.69 17.00 -0.60
N GLU A 107 -7.68 17.65 0.01
CA GLU A 107 -8.09 17.31 1.38
C GLU A 107 -8.66 15.89 1.45
N VAL A 108 -8.33 15.16 2.50
CA VAL A 108 -8.86 13.79 2.71
C VAL A 108 -10.40 13.79 2.76
N GLY A 109 -10.99 14.85 3.30
CA GLY A 109 -12.44 15.05 3.36
C GLY A 109 -13.12 15.23 2.00
N ASP A 110 -12.38 15.68 0.99
CA ASP A 110 -12.87 15.92 -0.37
C ASP A 110 -12.67 14.72 -1.30
N LEU A 111 -12.05 13.65 -0.81
CA LEU A 111 -11.87 12.44 -1.60
C LEU A 111 -13.20 11.79 -1.96
N ASP A 112 -13.36 11.47 -3.23
CA ASP A 112 -14.47 10.63 -3.71
C ASP A 112 -14.25 9.17 -3.29
N THR A 113 -14.65 8.85 -2.06
CA THR A 113 -14.41 7.54 -1.43
C THR A 113 -15.11 6.38 -2.14
N GLU A 114 -16.13 6.64 -2.96
CA GLU A 114 -16.81 5.61 -3.76
C GLU A 114 -15.94 5.09 -4.91
N ASN A 115 -15.01 5.92 -5.39
CA ASN A 115 -14.10 5.59 -6.49
C ASN A 115 -12.66 5.35 -6.02
N ILE A 116 -12.40 5.39 -4.73
CA ILE A 116 -11.07 5.17 -4.16
C ILE A 116 -10.90 3.76 -3.61
N LYS A 117 -9.73 3.19 -3.87
CA LYS A 117 -9.27 1.90 -3.35
C LYS A 117 -7.87 2.04 -2.76
N ASN A 118 -7.68 1.59 -1.53
CA ASN A 118 -6.34 1.40 -0.98
C ASN A 118 -5.64 0.21 -1.65
N ILE A 119 -4.51 0.44 -2.30
CA ILE A 119 -3.77 -0.58 -3.06
C ILE A 119 -2.45 -0.99 -2.39
N GLY A 120 -2.01 -0.27 -1.36
CA GLY A 120 -0.78 -0.56 -0.64
C GLY A 120 -0.32 0.60 0.23
N SER A 121 0.91 0.55 0.73
CA SER A 121 1.50 1.60 1.54
C SER A 121 2.88 2.01 1.02
N MET A 122 3.21 3.29 1.12
CA MET A 122 4.54 3.84 0.82
C MET A 122 5.66 3.17 1.61
N VAL A 123 5.36 2.67 2.81
CA VAL A 123 6.32 1.93 3.65
C VAL A 123 6.80 0.64 2.97
N ASP A 124 5.95 0.03 2.14
CA ASP A 124 6.27 -1.21 1.41
C ASP A 124 6.66 -0.97 -0.05
N TYR A 125 6.14 0.10 -0.66
CA TYR A 125 6.17 0.33 -2.11
C TYR A 125 6.62 1.75 -2.47
N SER A 126 7.67 2.26 -1.79
CA SER A 126 8.19 3.61 -2.04
C SER A 126 8.64 3.83 -3.48
N ASP A 127 9.13 2.79 -4.14
CA ASP A 127 9.56 2.84 -5.54
C ASP A 127 8.39 2.89 -6.55
N PHE A 128 7.16 2.56 -6.11
CA PHE A 128 5.97 2.71 -6.93
C PHE A 128 5.73 4.16 -7.33
N VAL A 129 5.82 5.07 -6.38
CA VAL A 129 5.62 6.51 -6.60
C VAL A 129 6.65 7.06 -7.58
N GLU A 130 7.93 6.66 -7.43
CA GLU A 130 8.97 7.03 -8.39
C GLU A 130 8.67 6.51 -9.79
N GLY A 131 8.13 5.28 -9.88
CA GLY A 131 7.75 4.67 -11.15
C GLY A 131 6.62 5.42 -11.85
N ILE A 132 5.56 5.79 -11.13
CA ILE A 132 4.43 6.57 -11.68
C ILE A 132 4.90 7.96 -12.12
N ARG A 133 5.67 8.67 -11.30
CA ARG A 133 6.25 9.96 -11.66
C ARG A 133 7.11 9.89 -12.90
N TYR A 134 7.96 8.87 -13.00
CA TYR A 134 8.77 8.65 -14.19
C TYR A 134 7.93 8.50 -15.45
N HIS A 135 6.81 7.77 -15.39
CA HIS A 135 5.88 7.66 -16.52
C HIS A 135 5.29 9.02 -16.89
N ALA A 136 4.81 9.78 -15.92
CA ALA A 136 4.25 11.12 -16.13
C ALA A 136 5.27 12.08 -16.75
N ASP A 137 6.46 12.18 -16.17
CA ASP A 137 7.54 13.09 -16.62
C ASP A 137 8.04 12.80 -18.03
N ASN A 138 7.88 11.55 -18.50
CA ASN A 138 8.33 11.12 -19.83
C ASN A 138 7.17 10.98 -20.83
N GLY A 139 5.95 11.43 -20.49
CA GLY A 139 4.78 11.36 -21.36
C GLY A 139 4.38 9.91 -21.72
N LEU A 140 4.64 8.96 -20.81
CA LEU A 140 4.25 7.57 -20.97
C LEU A 140 2.87 7.35 -20.33
N ASP A 141 2.12 6.38 -20.86
CA ASP A 141 0.84 5.99 -20.28
C ASP A 141 1.02 5.60 -18.79
N ILE A 142 0.16 6.16 -17.93
CA ILE A 142 0.12 5.77 -16.53
C ILE A 142 -0.45 4.36 -16.42
N PRO A 143 0.30 3.40 -15.85
CA PRO A 143 -0.12 2.01 -15.81
C PRO A 143 -1.27 1.80 -14.81
N TYR A 144 -2.26 0.98 -15.18
CA TYR A 144 -3.33 0.58 -14.27
C TYR A 144 -2.86 -0.55 -13.34
N ILE A 145 -2.79 -0.28 -12.03
CA ILE A 145 -2.31 -1.21 -11.02
C ILE A 145 -3.32 -1.31 -9.88
N PRO A 146 -4.20 -2.30 -9.90
CA PRO A 146 -5.29 -2.42 -8.93
C PRO A 146 -4.85 -2.94 -7.56
N CYS A 147 -3.62 -3.43 -7.42
CA CYS A 147 -3.07 -3.93 -6.16
C CYS A 147 -1.55 -4.04 -6.26
N LEU A 148 -0.84 -3.53 -5.28
CA LEU A 148 0.63 -3.61 -5.22
C LEU A 148 1.14 -4.95 -4.67
N ASN A 149 0.32 -5.66 -3.89
CA ASN A 149 0.65 -6.98 -3.36
C ASN A 149 -0.23 -8.08 -3.96
N ALA A 150 0.15 -8.59 -5.11
CA ALA A 150 -0.59 -9.64 -5.82
C ALA A 150 -0.50 -11.04 -5.17
N LYS A 151 0.40 -11.26 -4.21
CA LYS A 151 0.57 -12.57 -3.54
C LYS A 151 -0.67 -13.00 -2.77
N VAL A 152 -1.46 -12.04 -2.29
CA VAL A 152 -2.65 -12.30 -1.47
C VAL A 152 -3.89 -12.63 -2.32
N THR A 153 -3.90 -12.26 -3.60
CA THR A 153 -5.12 -12.24 -4.44
C THR A 153 -5.09 -13.18 -5.62
N ALA A 154 -4.05 -14.00 -5.79
CA ALA A 154 -3.85 -14.87 -6.97
C ALA A 154 -4.01 -14.11 -8.31
N LEU A 155 -3.60 -12.84 -8.34
CA LEU A 155 -3.67 -11.99 -9.53
C LEU A 155 -2.74 -12.48 -10.64
N PRO A 156 -3.04 -12.17 -11.91
CA PRO A 156 -2.17 -12.48 -13.02
C PRO A 156 -0.79 -11.83 -12.85
N TYR A 157 0.23 -12.47 -13.42
CA TYR A 157 1.58 -11.94 -13.42
C TYR A 157 1.64 -10.62 -14.19
N PHE A 158 2.41 -9.66 -13.64
CA PHE A 158 2.84 -8.50 -14.40
C PHE A 158 3.94 -8.92 -15.37
N LYS A 159 3.75 -8.62 -16.64
CA LYS A 159 4.80 -8.69 -17.64
C LYS A 159 5.44 -7.31 -17.74
N LEU A 160 6.64 -7.18 -17.21
CA LEU A 160 7.37 -5.93 -17.09
C LEU A 160 8.49 -5.88 -18.11
N LYS A 161 8.58 -4.82 -18.91
CA LYS A 161 9.66 -4.57 -19.87
C LYS A 161 10.52 -3.41 -19.38
N CYS A 162 11.82 -3.64 -19.18
CA CYS A 162 12.73 -2.57 -18.80
C CYS A 162 12.94 -1.60 -19.95
N LEU A 163 12.68 -0.31 -19.73
CA LEU A 163 12.83 0.75 -20.73
C LEU A 163 14.30 0.99 -21.12
N LYS A 164 15.25 0.65 -20.21
CA LYS A 164 16.68 0.87 -20.46
C LYS A 164 17.35 -0.27 -21.21
N CYS A 165 17.10 -1.52 -20.85
CA CYS A 165 17.80 -2.68 -21.43
C CYS A 165 16.89 -3.63 -22.22
N GLY A 166 15.58 -3.36 -22.26
CA GLY A 166 14.59 -4.18 -22.98
C GLY A 166 14.28 -5.53 -22.34
N GLN A 167 14.91 -5.88 -21.21
CA GLN A 167 14.67 -7.17 -20.55
C GLN A 167 13.23 -7.28 -20.07
N ILE A 168 12.62 -8.44 -20.32
CA ILE A 168 11.27 -8.76 -19.87
C ILE A 168 11.37 -9.58 -18.58
N SER A 169 10.57 -9.20 -17.60
CA SER A 169 10.41 -9.90 -16.32
C SER A 169 8.95 -10.22 -16.06
N LEU A 170 8.68 -11.39 -15.49
CA LEU A 170 7.36 -11.76 -15.00
C LEU A 170 7.35 -11.63 -13.47
N SER A 171 6.38 -10.92 -12.91
CA SER A 171 6.25 -10.72 -11.47
C SER A 171 4.80 -10.81 -11.03
N CYS A 172 4.58 -11.32 -9.82
CA CYS A 172 3.27 -11.30 -9.15
C CYS A 172 3.02 -10.00 -8.39
N SER A 173 4.00 -9.09 -8.33
CA SER A 173 3.88 -7.75 -7.77
C SER A 173 4.50 -6.74 -8.72
N TYR A 174 4.03 -5.50 -8.65
CA TYR A 174 4.64 -4.41 -9.39
C TYR A 174 6.09 -4.17 -8.92
N MET A 175 6.97 -3.94 -9.88
CA MET A 175 8.35 -3.50 -9.63
C MET A 175 8.62 -2.29 -10.51
N ALA A 176 9.00 -1.16 -9.91
CA ALA A 176 9.29 0.06 -10.67
C ALA A 176 10.64 -0.02 -11.38
N LYS A 177 11.66 -0.59 -10.73
CA LYS A 177 13.05 -0.61 -11.22
C LYS A 177 13.56 -2.03 -11.50
N HIS A 178 14.29 -2.18 -12.59
CA HIS A 178 15.05 -3.38 -12.91
C HIS A 178 16.36 -3.40 -12.13
N LYS A 179 16.51 -4.33 -11.19
CA LYS A 179 17.68 -4.43 -10.29
C LYS A 179 19.01 -4.59 -11.05
N GLY A 180 19.00 -5.20 -12.24
CA GLY A 180 20.23 -5.46 -13.01
C GLY A 180 20.83 -4.22 -13.67
N CYS A 181 20.02 -3.24 -14.10
CA CYS A 181 20.51 -2.04 -14.82
C CYS A 181 20.00 -0.70 -14.26
N GLY A 182 19.16 -0.73 -13.24
CA GLY A 182 18.55 0.45 -12.64
C GLY A 182 17.54 1.19 -13.54
N GLY A 183 17.18 0.61 -14.70
CA GLY A 183 16.15 1.19 -15.58
C GLY A 183 14.75 0.96 -15.04
N TYR A 184 13.81 1.86 -15.37
CA TYR A 184 12.42 1.70 -15.00
C TYR A 184 11.72 0.66 -15.87
N TYR A 185 10.73 0.00 -15.28
CA TYR A 185 9.85 -0.90 -16.01
C TYR A 185 8.63 -0.17 -16.56
N THR A 186 8.21 -0.59 -17.74
CA THR A 186 6.84 -0.38 -18.23
C THR A 186 6.06 -1.67 -18.13
N ILE A 187 4.75 -1.58 -17.95
CA ILE A 187 3.88 -2.75 -17.93
C ILE A 187 3.49 -3.08 -19.37
N ASP A 188 3.86 -4.29 -19.80
CA ASP A 188 3.43 -4.83 -21.07
C ASP A 188 2.13 -5.64 -20.83
N PHE A 189 1.30 -5.74 -21.82
CA PHE A 189 0.10 -6.53 -22.11
C PHE A 189 -0.76 -7.11 -20.94
N ALA A 190 -0.17 -7.61 -19.84
CA ALA A 190 -0.91 -8.28 -18.75
C ALA A 190 -1.94 -7.38 -18.05
N THR A 191 -1.68 -6.08 -17.95
CA THR A 191 -2.57 -5.12 -17.28
C THR A 191 -3.85 -4.87 -18.08
N LYS A 192 -3.77 -4.87 -19.41
CA LYS A 192 -4.96 -4.71 -20.27
C LYS A 192 -5.92 -5.90 -20.09
N ILE A 193 -5.38 -7.13 -20.10
CA ILE A 193 -6.16 -8.36 -19.91
C ILE A 193 -6.82 -8.38 -18.53
N TYR A 194 -6.13 -7.94 -17.49
CA TYR A 194 -6.69 -7.90 -16.14
C TYR A 194 -7.84 -6.88 -16.05
N ARG A 195 -7.65 -5.68 -16.58
CA ARG A 195 -8.68 -4.63 -16.60
C ARG A 195 -9.96 -5.09 -17.32
N GLU A 196 -9.81 -5.74 -18.47
CA GLU A 196 -10.93 -6.30 -19.23
C GLU A 196 -11.66 -7.39 -18.43
N ARG A 197 -10.94 -8.35 -17.83
CA ARG A 197 -11.53 -9.43 -17.03
C ARG A 197 -12.20 -8.94 -15.74
N THR A 198 -11.69 -7.88 -15.13
CA THR A 198 -12.29 -7.29 -13.92
C THR A 198 -13.60 -6.59 -14.30
N LYS A 199 -13.62 -5.83 -15.40
CA LYS A 199 -14.85 -5.21 -15.91
C LYS A 199 -15.94 -6.25 -16.26
N GLU A 200 -15.56 -7.37 -16.86
CA GLU A 200 -16.50 -8.47 -17.15
C GLU A 200 -17.09 -9.11 -15.88
N LYS A 201 -16.32 -9.18 -14.77
CA LYS A 201 -16.80 -9.72 -13.50
C LYS A 201 -17.66 -8.73 -12.69
N GLU A 202 -17.47 -7.44 -12.86
CA GLU A 202 -18.28 -6.40 -12.22
C GLU A 202 -19.61 -6.18 -12.95
N LEU A 203 -19.73 -6.62 -14.20
CA LEU A 203 -20.94 -6.54 -15.04
C LEU A 203 -21.77 -7.83 -15.02
N ALA A 204 -21.31 -8.90 -14.39
CA ALA A 204 -21.98 -10.20 -14.24
C ALA A 204 -22.51 -10.40 -12.81
#